data_72270eec574213f7685875c56214fdf4
#
_entry.id   72270eec574213f7685875c56214fdf4
#
_cell.length_a   1.000
_cell.length_b   1.000
_cell.length_c   1.000
_cell.angle_alpha   90.00
_cell.angle_beta   90.00
_cell.angle_gamma   90.00
#
_symmetry.space_group_name_H-M   'P 1'
#
loop_
_entity.id
_entity.type
_entity.pdbx_description
1 polymer ?
#
loop_
_entity_poly.entity_id
_entity_poly.type
_entity_poly.pdbx_seq_one_letter_code
_entity_poly.pdbx_strand_id
1 'polypeptide(L)'
;MRALVRYVAAALLLLVCGEVSAQQMKERGLVRSGNREFKREQFEKSVDSYKRALQHDSTCFEAKYDLASAFYRTERYEKAEKTLQAIVSDSTRTELERGEVAYNLGNAQFAQKKYKEALSSYRQAMRCNPADEDAKFNYAFTKRLIQQQQQQQQQQQNQDQQNQDNKEQNQDQNQQNQDQNKEQQGDQNQQQPQNQEGKEEQQEGGQRPEGAMTPEQQEALLQAIQAEEDKTQDKLKEKAGILIRGGKNW
;
A
#
# COMPACT_ATOMS: atom_id res chain seq x y z
N MET A 1 65.87 15.68 15.27
CA MET A 1 64.65 15.01 15.71
C MET A 1 63.35 15.68 15.16
N ARG A 2 63.12 16.98 15.35
CA ARG A 2 61.87 17.65 14.87
C ARG A 2 61.64 17.60 13.35
N ALA A 3 62.69 17.67 12.54
CA ALA A 3 62.57 17.57 11.10
C ALA A 3 62.19 16.16 10.64
N LEU A 4 62.77 15.13 11.23
CA LEU A 4 62.48 13.72 10.93
C LEU A 4 61.01 13.37 11.22
N VAL A 5 60.49 13.85 12.38
CA VAL A 5 59.08 13.66 12.76
C VAL A 5 58.13 14.31 11.74
N ARG A 6 58.48 15.48 11.19
CA ARG A 6 57.67 16.16 10.18
C ARG A 6 57.66 15.39 8.85
N TYR A 7 58.78 14.83 8.44
CA TYR A 7 58.85 14.00 7.20
C TYR A 7 58.11 12.67 7.33
N VAL A 8 58.21 12.03 8.50
CA VAL A 8 57.44 10.81 8.79
C VAL A 8 55.93 11.09 8.84
N ALA A 9 55.51 12.17 9.48
CA ALA A 9 54.11 12.57 9.49
C ALA A 9 53.58 12.90 8.09
N ALA A 10 54.37 13.61 7.26
CA ALA A 10 53.99 13.90 5.87
C ALA A 10 53.90 12.64 5.00
N ALA A 11 54.83 11.69 5.17
CA ALA A 11 54.78 10.41 4.48
C ALA A 11 53.57 9.55 4.88
N LEU A 12 53.24 9.50 6.17
CA LEU A 12 52.02 8.81 6.67
C LEU A 12 50.75 9.46 6.11
N LEU A 13 50.70 10.80 6.04
CA LEU A 13 49.56 11.52 5.46
C LEU A 13 49.37 11.18 3.97
N LEU A 14 50.45 11.11 3.21
CA LEU A 14 50.43 10.74 1.78
C LEU A 14 49.99 9.29 1.55
N LEU A 15 50.39 8.36 2.43
CA LEU A 15 49.94 6.96 2.36
C LEU A 15 48.43 6.85 2.63
N VAL A 16 47.91 7.51 3.66
CA VAL A 16 46.48 7.52 3.98
C VAL A 16 45.65 8.15 2.84
N CYS A 17 46.10 9.26 2.24
CA CYS A 17 45.45 9.88 1.09
C CYS A 17 45.43 8.96 -0.14
N GLY A 18 46.47 8.17 -0.34
CA GLY A 18 46.55 7.22 -1.47
C GLY A 18 45.51 6.07 -1.34
N GLU A 19 45.33 5.53 -0.14
CA GLU A 19 44.36 4.45 0.11
C GLU A 19 42.90 4.94 -0.04
N VAL A 20 42.56 6.11 0.48
CA VAL A 20 41.25 6.73 0.34
C VAL A 20 40.90 6.94 -1.14
N SER A 21 41.82 7.46 -1.93
CA SER A 21 41.61 7.69 -3.37
C SER A 21 41.39 6.38 -4.14
N ALA A 22 42.16 5.32 -3.82
CA ALA A 22 42.03 4.02 -4.46
C ALA A 22 40.70 3.34 -4.14
N GLN A 23 40.19 3.50 -2.91
CA GLN A 23 38.91 2.96 -2.46
C GLN A 23 37.74 3.68 -3.14
N GLN A 24 37.79 5.00 -3.28
CA GLN A 24 36.78 5.80 -3.96
C GLN A 24 36.73 5.49 -5.48
N MET A 25 37.86 5.15 -6.10
CA MET A 25 37.90 4.73 -7.50
C MET A 25 37.19 3.37 -7.72
N LYS A 26 37.32 2.44 -6.78
CA LYS A 26 36.66 1.12 -6.84
C LYS A 26 35.15 1.24 -6.67
N GLU A 27 34.71 2.01 -5.69
CA GLU A 27 33.30 2.28 -5.44
C GLU A 27 32.61 2.86 -6.69
N ARG A 28 33.15 3.94 -7.27
CA ARG A 28 32.62 4.58 -8.51
C ARG A 28 32.60 3.61 -9.70
N GLY A 29 33.59 2.70 -9.79
CA GLY A 29 33.62 1.65 -10.80
C GLY A 29 32.46 0.68 -10.67
N LEU A 30 32.10 0.29 -9.43
CA LEU A 30 31.00 -0.62 -9.14
C LEU A 30 29.64 0.06 -9.36
N VAL A 31 29.47 1.34 -8.98
CA VAL A 31 28.24 2.10 -9.28
C VAL A 31 28.03 2.18 -10.79
N ARG A 32 29.06 2.53 -11.57
CA ARG A 32 28.96 2.54 -13.05
C ARG A 32 28.64 1.15 -13.64
N SER A 33 29.12 0.06 -13.02
CA SER A 33 28.75 -1.30 -13.44
C SER A 33 27.28 -1.55 -13.18
N GLY A 34 26.80 -1.25 -11.96
CA GLY A 34 25.40 -1.38 -11.59
C GLY A 34 24.48 -0.58 -12.52
N ASN A 35 24.85 0.65 -12.86
CA ASN A 35 24.08 1.49 -13.77
C ASN A 35 24.00 0.90 -15.20
N ARG A 36 25.08 0.27 -15.70
CA ARG A 36 25.04 -0.44 -16.99
C ARG A 36 24.14 -1.68 -16.93
N GLU A 37 24.21 -2.44 -15.84
CA GLU A 37 23.37 -3.62 -15.61
C GLU A 37 21.91 -3.23 -15.48
N PHE A 38 21.62 -2.17 -14.74
CA PHE A 38 20.27 -1.61 -14.60
C PHE A 38 19.68 -1.18 -15.94
N LYS A 39 20.43 -0.46 -16.76
CA LYS A 39 20.01 -0.05 -18.12
C LYS A 39 19.75 -1.24 -19.05
N ARG A 40 20.37 -2.39 -18.79
CA ARG A 40 20.13 -3.66 -19.50
C ARG A 40 19.01 -4.50 -18.87
N GLU A 41 18.27 -3.93 -17.92
CA GLU A 41 17.22 -4.59 -17.16
C GLU A 41 17.70 -5.80 -16.33
N GLN A 42 19.01 -5.92 -16.11
CA GLN A 42 19.64 -6.94 -15.27
C GLN A 42 19.62 -6.50 -13.81
N PHE A 43 18.40 -6.28 -13.26
CA PHE A 43 18.21 -5.63 -11.97
C PHE A 43 18.87 -6.37 -10.81
N GLU A 44 18.85 -7.71 -10.79
CA GLU A 44 19.51 -8.49 -9.75
C GLU A 44 21.03 -8.28 -9.75
N LYS A 45 21.66 -8.23 -10.92
CA LYS A 45 23.09 -7.95 -11.02
C LYS A 45 23.42 -6.53 -10.58
N SER A 46 22.57 -5.57 -10.93
CA SER A 46 22.75 -4.18 -10.48
C SER A 46 22.68 -4.07 -8.96
N VAL A 47 21.75 -4.80 -8.30
CA VAL A 47 21.69 -4.89 -6.84
C VAL A 47 23.01 -5.36 -6.25
N ASP A 48 23.63 -6.41 -6.83
CA ASP A 48 24.90 -6.94 -6.33
C ASP A 48 26.04 -5.95 -6.53
N SER A 49 26.08 -5.26 -7.69
CA SER A 49 27.08 -4.23 -7.98
C SER A 49 26.98 -3.05 -7.00
N TYR A 50 25.77 -2.53 -6.75
CA TYR A 50 25.56 -1.44 -5.79
C TYR A 50 25.86 -1.86 -4.34
N LYS A 51 25.48 -3.07 -3.94
CA LYS A 51 25.87 -3.58 -2.61
C LYS A 51 27.36 -3.68 -2.42
N ARG A 52 28.08 -4.13 -3.45
CA ARG A 52 29.54 -4.15 -3.42
C ARG A 52 30.14 -2.74 -3.37
N ALA A 53 29.54 -1.76 -4.06
CA ALA A 53 29.95 -0.36 -3.94
C ALA A 53 29.81 0.12 -2.49
N LEU A 54 28.67 -0.19 -1.82
CA LEU A 54 28.42 0.17 -0.42
C LEU A 54 29.30 -0.57 0.61
N GLN A 55 29.93 -1.69 0.23
CA GLN A 55 30.98 -2.33 1.04
C GLN A 55 32.27 -1.52 1.04
N HIS A 56 32.55 -0.77 -0.05
CA HIS A 56 33.72 0.10 -0.15
C HIS A 56 33.46 1.48 0.47
N ASP A 57 32.27 2.05 0.23
CA ASP A 57 31.80 3.29 0.84
C ASP A 57 30.33 3.19 1.24
N SER A 58 30.10 2.93 2.52
CA SER A 58 28.75 2.81 3.07
C SER A 58 27.96 4.12 3.09
N THR A 59 28.62 5.25 2.84
CA THR A 59 27.99 6.58 2.83
C THR A 59 27.63 7.06 1.43
N CYS A 60 28.08 6.36 0.37
CA CYS A 60 27.82 6.71 -1.02
C CYS A 60 26.33 6.86 -1.30
N PHE A 61 25.92 8.10 -1.52
CA PHE A 61 24.51 8.45 -1.78
C PHE A 61 24.01 7.81 -3.09
N GLU A 62 24.80 7.95 -4.16
CA GLU A 62 24.46 7.44 -5.48
C GLU A 62 24.24 5.93 -5.45
N ALA A 63 25.11 5.19 -4.77
CA ALA A 63 24.96 3.74 -4.62
C ALA A 63 23.69 3.35 -3.83
N LYS A 64 23.32 4.11 -2.77
CA LYS A 64 22.08 3.87 -2.03
C LYS A 64 20.85 4.19 -2.87
N TYR A 65 20.85 5.32 -3.55
CA TYR A 65 19.75 5.75 -4.39
C TYR A 65 19.46 4.75 -5.51
N ASP A 66 20.52 4.36 -6.25
CA ASP A 66 20.44 3.41 -7.34
C ASP A 66 20.10 1.99 -6.86
N LEU A 67 20.61 1.58 -5.68
CA LEU A 67 20.24 0.31 -5.04
C LEU A 67 18.76 0.27 -4.70
N ALA A 68 18.21 1.37 -4.18
CA ALA A 68 16.79 1.45 -3.87
C ALA A 68 15.94 1.32 -5.15
N SER A 69 16.39 1.92 -6.23
CA SER A 69 15.76 1.81 -7.54
C SER A 69 15.76 0.36 -8.05
N ALA A 70 16.90 -0.33 -7.92
CA ALA A 70 17.01 -1.74 -8.29
C ALA A 70 16.12 -2.64 -7.39
N PHE A 71 16.02 -2.34 -6.11
CA PHE A 71 15.08 -3.03 -5.21
C PHE A 71 13.63 -2.81 -5.63
N TYR A 72 13.27 -1.60 -6.03
CA TYR A 72 11.93 -1.30 -6.52
C TYR A 72 11.61 -2.10 -7.78
N ARG A 73 12.52 -2.13 -8.76
CA ARG A 73 12.36 -2.89 -10.01
C ARG A 73 12.29 -4.40 -9.81
N THR A 74 12.83 -4.91 -8.70
CA THR A 74 12.75 -6.32 -8.28
C THR A 74 11.65 -6.58 -7.25
N GLU A 75 10.69 -5.66 -7.11
CA GLU A 75 9.52 -5.74 -6.21
C GLU A 75 9.87 -5.88 -4.72
N ARG A 76 11.13 -5.61 -4.35
CA ARG A 76 11.60 -5.61 -2.96
C ARG A 76 11.32 -4.26 -2.30
N TYR A 77 10.05 -3.85 -2.29
CA TYR A 77 9.61 -2.50 -1.89
C TYR A 77 10.02 -2.11 -0.48
N GLU A 78 10.00 -3.04 0.47
CA GLU A 78 10.45 -2.78 1.84
C GLU A 78 11.95 -2.44 1.91
N LYS A 79 12.79 -3.10 1.09
CA LYS A 79 14.22 -2.80 1.02
C LYS A 79 14.46 -1.46 0.34
N ALA A 80 13.71 -1.16 -0.71
CA ALA A 80 13.75 0.15 -1.36
C ALA A 80 13.38 1.26 -0.36
N GLU A 81 12.27 1.11 0.36
CA GLU A 81 11.83 2.05 1.38
C GLU A 81 12.91 2.30 2.43
N LYS A 82 13.44 1.26 3.06
CA LYS A 82 14.49 1.39 4.10
C LYS A 82 15.73 2.11 3.58
N THR A 83 16.13 1.80 2.35
CA THR A 83 17.30 2.42 1.73
C THR A 83 17.08 3.90 1.46
N LEU A 84 15.90 4.28 0.96
CA LEU A 84 15.53 5.68 0.70
C LEU A 84 15.34 6.47 2.00
N GLN A 85 14.74 5.87 3.03
CA GLN A 85 14.62 6.49 4.36
C GLN A 85 15.96 6.89 4.95
N ALA A 86 17.00 6.10 4.69
CA ALA A 86 18.35 6.39 5.19
C ALA A 86 19.01 7.62 4.53
N ILE A 87 18.49 8.10 3.37
CA ILE A 87 19.09 9.20 2.60
C ILE A 87 18.14 10.38 2.35
N VAL A 88 16.83 10.25 2.66
CA VAL A 88 15.83 11.29 2.35
C VAL A 88 16.05 12.59 3.12
N SER A 89 16.73 12.53 4.26
CA SER A 89 17.04 13.69 5.11
C SER A 89 18.50 14.15 5.03
N ASP A 90 19.25 13.66 4.02
CA ASP A 90 20.65 14.05 3.87
C ASP A 90 20.75 15.53 3.50
N SER A 91 21.19 16.34 4.46
CA SER A 91 21.32 17.80 4.31
C SER A 91 22.49 18.23 3.41
N THR A 92 23.38 17.31 3.04
CA THR A 92 24.47 17.58 2.10
C THR A 92 24.01 17.60 0.65
N ARG A 93 22.79 17.12 0.39
CA ARG A 93 22.18 17.06 -0.93
C ARG A 93 21.35 18.29 -1.24
N THR A 94 21.22 18.59 -2.51
CA THR A 94 20.36 19.66 -2.99
C THR A 94 18.88 19.37 -2.67
N GLU A 95 18.07 20.40 -2.64
CA GLU A 95 16.62 20.21 -2.47
C GLU A 95 16.02 19.35 -3.57
N LEU A 96 16.50 19.50 -4.81
CA LEU A 96 16.05 18.70 -5.95
C LEU A 96 16.32 17.20 -5.73
N GLU A 97 17.56 16.83 -5.36
CA GLU A 97 17.92 15.43 -5.05
C GLU A 97 17.09 14.86 -3.91
N ARG A 98 16.88 15.63 -2.84
CA ARG A 98 16.02 15.22 -1.71
C ARG A 98 14.55 15.06 -2.15
N GLY A 99 14.10 15.88 -3.08
CA GLY A 99 12.78 15.77 -3.70
C GLY A 99 12.61 14.47 -4.46
N GLU A 100 13.60 14.10 -5.27
CA GLU A 100 13.63 12.84 -6.01
C GLU A 100 13.65 11.61 -5.08
N VAL A 101 14.45 11.65 -4.02
CA VAL A 101 14.47 10.60 -3.00
C VAL A 101 13.10 10.47 -2.32
N ALA A 102 12.48 11.59 -1.95
CA ALA A 102 11.15 11.58 -1.31
C ALA A 102 10.06 11.06 -2.25
N TYR A 103 10.13 11.40 -3.54
CA TYR A 103 9.23 10.88 -4.56
C TYR A 103 9.33 9.35 -4.67
N ASN A 104 10.55 8.83 -4.78
CA ASN A 104 10.80 7.39 -4.88
C ASN A 104 10.44 6.65 -3.60
N LEU A 105 10.64 7.27 -2.43
CA LEU A 105 10.17 6.75 -1.15
C LEU A 105 8.64 6.62 -1.16
N GLY A 106 7.94 7.63 -1.64
CA GLY A 106 6.49 7.58 -1.82
C GLY A 106 6.04 6.44 -2.73
N ASN A 107 6.74 6.23 -3.86
CA ASN A 107 6.45 5.13 -4.77
C ASN A 107 6.64 3.76 -4.10
N ALA A 108 7.73 3.56 -3.34
CA ALA A 108 7.99 2.32 -2.62
C ALA A 108 6.94 2.05 -1.53
N GLN A 109 6.48 3.08 -0.83
CA GLN A 109 5.41 2.99 0.16
C GLN A 109 4.06 2.73 -0.48
N PHE A 110 3.77 3.39 -1.60
CA PHE A 110 2.54 3.17 -2.36
C PHE A 110 2.41 1.73 -2.84
N ALA A 111 3.49 1.15 -3.39
CA ALA A 111 3.53 -0.24 -3.83
C ALA A 111 3.25 -1.24 -2.68
N GLN A 112 3.58 -0.87 -1.44
CA GLN A 112 3.27 -1.63 -0.23
C GLN A 112 1.87 -1.34 0.34
N LYS A 113 1.03 -0.55 -0.34
CA LYS A 113 -0.29 -0.09 0.13
C LYS A 113 -0.23 0.78 1.40
N LYS A 114 0.95 1.31 1.75
CA LYS A 114 1.18 2.28 2.84
C LYS A 114 0.81 3.69 2.36
N TYR A 115 -0.48 3.89 2.06
CA TYR A 115 -0.94 5.10 1.36
C TYR A 115 -0.77 6.38 2.17
N LYS A 116 -0.90 6.33 3.49
CA LYS A 116 -0.73 7.51 4.36
C LYS A 116 0.72 7.97 4.39
N GLU A 117 1.65 7.03 4.47
CA GLU A 117 3.09 7.26 4.41
C GLU A 117 3.49 7.79 3.03
N ALA A 118 3.02 7.15 1.96
CA ALA A 118 3.26 7.58 0.58
C ALA A 118 2.79 9.03 0.37
N LEU A 119 1.60 9.39 0.87
CA LEU A 119 1.08 10.75 0.79
C LEU A 119 2.01 11.77 1.47
N SER A 120 2.59 11.40 2.62
CA SER A 120 3.58 12.25 3.34
C SER A 120 4.84 12.43 2.53
N SER A 121 5.36 11.35 1.93
CA SER A 121 6.58 11.36 1.10
C SER A 121 6.40 12.17 -0.18
N TYR A 122 5.28 12.03 -0.88
CA TYR A 122 4.96 12.86 -2.05
C TYR A 122 4.80 14.34 -1.69
N ARG A 123 4.22 14.66 -0.53
CA ARG A 123 4.16 16.04 -0.03
C ARG A 123 5.55 16.59 0.22
N GLN A 124 6.47 15.80 0.75
CA GLN A 124 7.86 16.19 0.93
C GLN A 124 8.54 16.43 -0.42
N ALA A 125 8.34 15.56 -1.41
CA ALA A 125 8.85 15.72 -2.78
C ALA A 125 8.38 17.06 -3.38
N MET A 126 7.08 17.37 -3.29
CA MET A 126 6.51 18.62 -3.78
C MET A 126 7.05 19.88 -3.06
N ARG A 127 7.43 19.77 -1.79
CA ARG A 127 8.05 20.90 -1.08
C ARG A 127 9.47 21.15 -1.56
N CYS A 128 10.22 20.09 -1.88
CA CYS A 128 11.57 20.18 -2.39
C CYS A 128 11.60 20.58 -3.88
N ASN A 129 10.62 20.13 -4.65
CA ASN A 129 10.48 20.46 -6.06
C ASN A 129 8.99 20.76 -6.40
N PRO A 130 8.55 22.02 -6.26
CA PRO A 130 7.18 22.40 -6.58
C PRO A 130 6.79 22.24 -8.06
N ALA A 131 7.76 22.10 -8.95
CA ALA A 131 7.52 21.90 -10.39
C ALA A 131 7.34 20.42 -10.78
N ASP A 132 7.48 19.48 -9.83
CA ASP A 132 7.37 18.04 -10.09
C ASP A 132 5.90 17.64 -10.28
N GLU A 133 5.49 17.50 -11.53
CA GLU A 133 4.12 17.12 -11.91
C GLU A 133 3.82 15.67 -11.54
N ASP A 134 4.80 14.76 -11.56
CA ASP A 134 4.62 13.37 -11.19
C ASP A 134 4.35 13.22 -9.69
N ALA A 135 5.06 13.98 -8.86
CA ALA A 135 4.81 14.03 -7.43
C ALA A 135 3.42 14.61 -7.10
N LYS A 136 2.99 15.67 -7.81
CA LYS A 136 1.64 16.25 -7.67
C LYS A 136 0.56 15.24 -8.05
N PHE A 137 0.75 14.56 -9.17
CA PHE A 137 -0.20 13.55 -9.64
C PHE A 137 -0.31 12.40 -8.63
N ASN A 138 0.82 11.81 -8.21
CA ASN A 138 0.85 10.70 -7.27
C ASN A 138 0.25 11.09 -5.90
N TYR A 139 0.51 12.32 -5.44
CA TYR A 139 -0.11 12.87 -4.25
C TYR A 139 -1.64 12.93 -4.37
N ALA A 140 -2.14 13.54 -5.44
CA ALA A 140 -3.59 13.70 -5.67
C ALA A 140 -4.28 12.34 -5.82
N PHE A 141 -3.66 11.43 -6.57
CA PHE A 141 -4.16 10.07 -6.77
C PHE A 141 -4.22 9.29 -5.46
N THR A 142 -3.14 9.27 -4.67
CA THR A 142 -3.08 8.59 -3.38
C THR A 142 -4.10 9.15 -2.40
N LYS A 143 -4.29 10.49 -2.37
CA LYS A 143 -5.30 11.16 -1.54
C LYS A 143 -6.72 10.69 -1.90
N ARG A 144 -7.03 10.61 -3.19
CA ARG A 144 -8.33 10.13 -3.67
C ARG A 144 -8.57 8.67 -3.28
N LEU A 145 -7.55 7.83 -3.40
CA LEU A 145 -7.63 6.42 -3.02
C LEU A 145 -7.94 6.25 -1.53
N ILE A 146 -7.27 7.01 -0.65
CA ILE A 146 -7.55 7.01 0.79
C ILE A 146 -9.00 7.43 1.06
N GLN A 147 -9.49 8.48 0.40
CA GLN A 147 -10.87 8.96 0.56
C GLN A 147 -11.88 7.89 0.12
N GLN A 148 -11.63 7.22 -1.01
CA GLN A 148 -12.50 6.15 -1.50
C GLN A 148 -12.55 4.97 -0.52
N GLN A 149 -11.41 4.55 0.01
CA GLN A 149 -11.37 3.49 1.04
C GLN A 149 -12.14 3.87 2.30
N GLN A 150 -12.03 5.12 2.75
CA GLN A 150 -12.77 5.60 3.91
C GLN A 150 -14.29 5.60 3.67
N GLN A 151 -14.73 6.01 2.48
CA GLN A 151 -16.15 5.98 2.11
C GLN A 151 -16.70 4.55 2.06
N GLN A 152 -15.94 3.60 1.50
CA GLN A 152 -16.34 2.20 1.47
C GLN A 152 -16.46 1.61 2.88
N GLN A 153 -15.50 1.91 3.77
CA GLN A 153 -15.56 1.47 5.16
C GLN A 153 -16.77 2.03 5.91
N GLN A 154 -17.11 3.31 5.69
CA GLN A 154 -18.29 3.92 6.29
C GLN A 154 -19.59 3.28 5.78
N GLN A 155 -19.67 2.97 4.48
CA GLN A 155 -20.84 2.29 3.91
C GLN A 155 -21.02 0.88 4.48
N GLN A 156 -19.93 0.12 4.63
CA GLN A 156 -19.97 -1.19 5.28
C GLN A 156 -20.45 -1.11 6.74
N GLN A 157 -19.89 -0.18 7.51
CA GLN A 157 -20.31 0.02 8.89
C GLN A 157 -21.81 0.37 9.02
N ASN A 158 -22.31 1.23 8.14
CA ASN A 158 -23.72 1.60 8.12
C ASN A 158 -24.63 0.41 7.76
N GLN A 159 -24.19 -0.44 6.81
CA GLN A 159 -24.93 -1.66 6.45
C GLN A 159 -24.94 -2.68 7.59
N ASP A 160 -23.80 -2.86 8.27
CA ASP A 160 -23.71 -3.78 9.42
C ASP A 160 -24.58 -3.30 10.57
N GLN A 161 -24.64 -2.00 10.82
CA GLN A 161 -25.51 -1.40 11.83
C GLN A 161 -26.99 -1.59 11.49
N GLN A 162 -27.42 -1.32 10.26
CA GLN A 162 -28.79 -1.57 9.82
C GLN A 162 -29.20 -3.05 9.93
N ASN A 163 -28.28 -3.96 9.60
CA ASN A 163 -28.52 -5.39 9.73
C ASN A 163 -28.66 -5.84 11.20
N GLN A 164 -27.95 -5.18 12.10
CA GLN A 164 -28.03 -5.44 13.53
C GLN A 164 -29.33 -4.92 14.12
N ASP A 165 -29.72 -3.69 13.80
CA ASP A 165 -30.98 -3.08 14.22
C ASP A 165 -32.21 -3.88 13.72
N ASN A 166 -32.16 -4.37 12.48
CA ASN A 166 -33.21 -5.23 11.92
C ASN A 166 -33.30 -6.60 12.61
N LYS A 167 -32.17 -7.16 13.06
CA LYS A 167 -32.18 -8.42 13.83
C LYS A 167 -32.78 -8.23 15.23
N GLU A 168 -32.46 -7.14 15.90
CA GLU A 168 -33.00 -6.80 17.20
C GLU A 168 -34.53 -6.56 17.14
N GLN A 169 -35.00 -5.78 16.15
CA GLN A 169 -36.43 -5.58 15.94
C GLN A 169 -37.21 -6.88 15.65
N ASN A 170 -36.62 -7.79 14.86
CA ASN A 170 -37.24 -9.08 14.59
C ASN A 170 -37.25 -10.00 15.82
N GLN A 171 -36.27 -9.91 16.71
CA GLN A 171 -36.27 -10.65 17.98
C GLN A 171 -37.34 -10.13 18.93
N ASP A 172 -37.50 -8.81 19.05
CA ASP A 172 -38.51 -8.19 19.89
C ASP A 172 -39.94 -8.51 19.42
N GLN A 173 -40.18 -8.47 18.09
CA GLN A 173 -41.47 -8.87 17.52
C GLN A 173 -41.76 -10.36 17.74
N ASN A 174 -40.77 -11.22 17.68
CA ASN A 174 -40.96 -12.65 17.91
C ASN A 174 -41.22 -12.97 19.40
N GLN A 175 -40.62 -12.22 20.32
CA GLN A 175 -40.95 -12.31 21.77
C GLN A 175 -42.34 -11.81 22.06
N GLN A 176 -42.77 -10.66 21.53
CA GLN A 176 -44.13 -10.16 21.70
C GLN A 176 -45.20 -11.12 21.15
N ASN A 177 -44.95 -11.74 20.00
CA ASN A 177 -45.85 -12.74 19.44
C ASN A 177 -45.92 -14.04 20.27
N GLN A 178 -44.82 -14.43 20.91
CA GLN A 178 -44.83 -15.59 21.82
C GLN A 178 -45.57 -15.31 23.14
N ASP A 179 -45.46 -14.10 23.67
CA ASP A 179 -46.13 -13.72 24.89
C ASP A 179 -47.66 -13.57 24.68
N GLN A 180 -48.10 -12.99 23.55
CA GLN A 180 -49.52 -12.94 23.17
C GLN A 180 -50.12 -14.33 22.94
N ASN A 181 -49.34 -15.27 22.40
CA ASN A 181 -49.82 -16.64 22.18
C ASN A 181 -49.90 -17.44 23.49
N LYS A 182 -49.11 -17.10 24.51
CA LYS A 182 -49.22 -17.68 25.85
C LYS A 182 -50.44 -17.15 26.63
N GLU A 183 -50.79 -15.88 26.49
CA GLU A 183 -51.98 -15.29 27.10
C GLU A 183 -53.27 -15.87 26.50
N GLN A 184 -53.33 -16.13 25.18
CA GLN A 184 -54.49 -16.75 24.54
C GLN A 184 -54.65 -18.24 24.86
N GLN A 185 -53.59 -18.96 25.24
CA GLN A 185 -53.69 -20.36 25.68
C GLN A 185 -54.11 -20.52 27.17
N GLY A 186 -54.07 -19.45 27.95
CA GLY A 186 -54.51 -19.44 29.34
C GLY A 186 -56.05 -19.49 29.53
N ASP A 187 -56.79 -19.00 28.54
CA ASP A 187 -58.25 -18.87 28.64
C ASP A 187 -59.08 -20.00 27.98
N GLN A 188 -58.43 -20.99 27.32
CA GLN A 188 -59.15 -22.07 26.61
C GLN A 188 -59.08 -23.46 27.26
N ASN A 189 -58.98 -23.57 28.57
CA ASN A 189 -59.03 -24.88 29.20
C ASN A 189 -60.43 -25.21 29.84
N GLN A 190 -61.49 -24.96 29.08
CA GLN A 190 -62.82 -25.57 29.37
C GLN A 190 -63.61 -25.68 28.07
N GLN A 191 -63.51 -26.78 27.37
CA GLN A 191 -64.54 -27.53 26.63
C GLN A 191 -63.90 -28.37 25.52
N GLN A 192 -63.82 -29.68 25.77
CA GLN A 192 -63.85 -30.71 24.72
C GLN A 192 -65.32 -31.12 24.51
N PRO A 193 -65.78 -31.81 23.40
CA PRO A 193 -64.98 -32.70 22.54
C PRO A 193 -65.38 -32.79 21.03
N GLN A 194 -64.54 -33.49 20.32
CA GLN A 194 -64.80 -34.42 19.19
C GLN A 194 -64.87 -33.95 17.71
N ASN A 195 -63.96 -34.55 17.01
CA ASN A 195 -63.95 -35.11 15.61
C ASN A 195 -63.88 -34.19 14.40
N GLN A 196 -62.88 -34.22 13.58
CA GLN A 196 -62.68 -35.17 12.46
C GLN A 196 -61.46 -34.78 11.61
N GLU A 197 -60.85 -35.83 11.05
CA GLU A 197 -59.76 -35.90 10.12
C GLU A 197 -59.88 -35.00 8.89
N GLY A 198 -58.74 -34.50 8.37
CA GLY A 198 -58.68 -34.04 6.98
C GLY A 198 -57.44 -33.21 6.62
N LYS A 199 -56.40 -33.93 6.20
CA LYS A 199 -55.43 -33.55 5.16
C LYS A 199 -54.58 -32.29 5.30
N GLU A 200 -53.28 -32.60 5.33
CA GLU A 200 -52.15 -31.79 4.98
C GLU A 200 -52.32 -31.00 3.69
N GLU A 201 -51.97 -29.75 3.70
CA GLU A 201 -51.24 -29.10 2.60
C GLU A 201 -50.34 -28.02 3.18
N GLN A 202 -49.06 -28.29 3.07
CA GLN A 202 -47.97 -27.34 3.31
C GLN A 202 -48.09 -26.19 2.31
N GLN A 203 -48.23 -24.98 2.79
CA GLN A 203 -47.84 -23.77 2.06
C GLN A 203 -46.92 -22.95 2.94
N GLU A 204 -45.61 -23.19 2.77
CA GLU A 204 -44.60 -22.20 3.07
C GLU A 204 -44.76 -21.04 2.08
N GLY A 205 -45.41 -20.01 2.51
CA GLY A 205 -45.50 -18.73 1.83
C GLY A 205 -45.01 -17.62 2.73
N GLY A 206 -43.72 -17.62 3.05
CA GLY A 206 -43.08 -16.46 3.66
C GLY A 206 -43.12 -15.31 2.66
N GLN A 207 -43.97 -14.31 2.90
CA GLN A 207 -43.95 -13.04 2.15
C GLN A 207 -42.59 -12.38 2.34
N ARG A 208 -41.80 -12.37 1.28
CA ARG A 208 -40.61 -11.54 1.21
C ARG A 208 -41.02 -10.07 1.17
N PRO A 209 -40.32 -9.16 1.90
CA PRO A 209 -40.59 -7.73 1.79
C PRO A 209 -40.41 -7.30 0.33
N GLU A 210 -41.34 -6.55 -0.21
CA GLU A 210 -41.24 -5.92 -1.53
C GLU A 210 -39.99 -5.03 -1.55
N GLY A 211 -39.00 -5.41 -2.39
CA GLY A 211 -37.71 -4.71 -2.53
C GLY A 211 -36.47 -5.52 -2.14
N ALA A 212 -36.61 -6.71 -1.56
CA ALA A 212 -35.46 -7.55 -1.27
C ALA A 212 -34.96 -8.23 -2.56
N MET A 213 -33.68 -7.98 -2.89
CA MET A 213 -33.02 -8.62 -4.02
C MET A 213 -32.99 -10.14 -3.85
N THR A 214 -33.23 -10.88 -4.96
CA THR A 214 -33.10 -12.35 -4.94
C THR A 214 -31.62 -12.73 -4.75
N PRO A 215 -31.32 -13.94 -4.24
CA PRO A 215 -29.95 -14.43 -4.12
C PRO A 215 -29.18 -14.35 -5.43
N GLU A 216 -29.83 -14.62 -6.56
CA GLU A 216 -29.24 -14.52 -7.91
C GLU A 216 -28.92 -13.05 -8.28
N GLN A 217 -29.78 -12.10 -7.90
CA GLN A 217 -29.51 -10.68 -8.10
C GLN A 217 -28.39 -10.17 -7.20
N GLN A 218 -28.26 -10.69 -5.97
CA GLN A 218 -27.16 -10.38 -5.06
C GLN A 218 -25.83 -10.92 -5.61
N GLU A 219 -25.84 -12.14 -6.12
CA GLU A 219 -24.65 -12.75 -6.71
C GLU A 219 -24.22 -12.04 -8.01
N ALA A 220 -25.16 -11.68 -8.88
CA ALA A 220 -24.90 -10.88 -10.07
C ALA A 220 -24.35 -9.50 -9.74
N LEU A 221 -24.84 -8.85 -8.69
CA LEU A 221 -24.33 -7.57 -8.21
C LEU A 221 -22.91 -7.70 -7.63
N LEU A 222 -22.64 -8.75 -6.85
CA LEU A 222 -21.32 -9.06 -6.32
C LEU A 222 -20.32 -9.32 -7.46
N GLN A 223 -20.71 -10.09 -8.48
CA GLN A 223 -19.86 -10.33 -9.64
C GLN A 223 -19.62 -9.05 -10.45
N ALA A 224 -20.61 -8.18 -10.59
CA ALA A 224 -20.45 -6.89 -11.27
C ALA A 224 -19.50 -5.95 -10.50
N ILE A 225 -19.60 -5.90 -9.17
CA ILE A 225 -18.71 -5.14 -8.29
C ILE A 225 -17.28 -5.68 -8.38
N GLN A 226 -17.12 -7.01 -8.33
CA GLN A 226 -15.80 -7.66 -8.47
C GLN A 226 -15.16 -7.35 -9.82
N ALA A 227 -15.94 -7.43 -10.91
CA ALA A 227 -15.45 -7.12 -12.25
C ALA A 227 -15.07 -5.64 -12.44
N GLU A 228 -15.75 -4.72 -11.74
CA GLU A 228 -15.43 -3.30 -11.75
C GLU A 228 -14.19 -3.00 -10.88
N GLU A 229 -14.03 -3.73 -9.79
CA GLU A 229 -12.85 -3.67 -8.93
C GLU A 229 -11.61 -4.20 -9.65
N ASP A 230 -11.72 -5.33 -10.36
CA ASP A 230 -10.64 -5.91 -11.17
C ASP A 230 -10.24 -4.98 -12.32
N LYS A 231 -11.20 -4.38 -13.05
CA LYS A 231 -10.93 -3.35 -14.06
C LYS A 231 -10.25 -2.11 -13.48
N THR A 232 -10.63 -1.74 -12.28
CA THR A 232 -10.02 -0.60 -11.59
C THR A 232 -8.61 -0.94 -11.14
N GLN A 233 -8.38 -2.16 -10.65
CA GLN A 233 -7.06 -2.66 -10.30
C GLN A 233 -6.13 -2.79 -11.52
N ASP A 234 -6.65 -3.26 -12.65
CA ASP A 234 -5.88 -3.37 -13.88
C ASP A 234 -5.53 -1.99 -14.46
N LYS A 235 -6.46 -1.04 -14.45
CA LYS A 235 -6.16 0.37 -14.78
C LYS A 235 -5.17 1.00 -13.81
N LEU A 236 -5.18 0.60 -12.54
CA LEU A 236 -4.22 1.03 -11.53
C LEU A 236 -2.83 0.44 -11.79
N LYS A 237 -2.75 -0.85 -12.14
CA LYS A 237 -1.51 -1.52 -12.54
C LYS A 237 -0.94 -0.93 -13.83
N GLU A 238 -1.79 -0.68 -14.82
CA GLU A 238 -1.42 -0.04 -16.08
C GLU A 238 -0.90 1.38 -15.85
N LYS A 239 -1.61 2.19 -15.06
CA LYS A 239 -1.17 3.54 -14.69
C LYS A 239 0.06 3.55 -13.79
N ALA A 240 0.19 2.61 -12.85
CA ALA A 240 1.42 2.43 -12.08
C ALA A 240 2.59 2.05 -12.99
N GLY A 241 2.36 1.20 -14.01
CA GLY A 241 3.33 0.91 -15.06
C GLY A 241 3.70 2.12 -15.91
N ILE A 242 2.76 3.03 -16.19
CA ILE A 242 2.99 4.30 -16.89
C ILE A 242 3.72 5.30 -15.98
N LEU A 243 3.38 5.37 -14.70
CA LEU A 243 4.08 6.21 -13.70
C LEU A 243 5.55 5.81 -13.54
N ILE A 244 5.85 4.51 -13.70
CA ILE A 244 7.22 3.99 -13.69
C ILE A 244 7.95 4.30 -15.02
N ARG A 245 7.23 4.41 -16.14
CA ARG A 245 7.81 4.75 -17.46
C ARG A 245 8.07 6.24 -17.67
N GLY A 246 7.33 7.11 -17.02
CA GLY A 246 7.47 8.57 -17.10
C GLY A 246 8.44 9.16 -16.08
N GLY A 247 8.89 8.38 -15.11
CA GLY A 247 9.83 8.82 -14.08
C GLY A 247 11.22 9.07 -14.69
N LYS A 248 11.72 10.27 -14.49
CA LYS A 248 13.06 10.70 -14.85
C LYS A 248 14.11 9.64 -14.50
N ASN A 249 14.78 9.14 -15.54
CA ASN A 249 16.04 8.39 -15.47
C ASN A 249 16.23 7.47 -14.25
N TRP A 250 15.49 6.39 -14.25
CA TRP A 250 15.94 5.20 -13.51
C TRP A 250 17.00 4.46 -14.32
#